data_99239b2e49058774c451e1e9794dd68c
#
_entry.id   99239b2e49058774c451e1e9794dd68c
#
_cell.length_a   1.000
_cell.length_b   1.000
_cell.length_c   1.000
_cell.angle_alpha   90.00
_cell.angle_beta   90.00
_cell.angle_gamma   90.00
#
_symmetry.space_group_name_H-M   'P 1'
#
loop_
_entity.id
_entity.type
_entity.pdbx_description
1 polymer ?
#
loop_
_entity_poly.entity_id
_entity_poly.type
_entity_poly.pdbx_seq_one_letter_code
_entity_poly.pdbx_strand_id
1 'polypeptide(L)'
;NDLLGNIVKVTPSSKVVGDMAIFMSKNGLTKDNIMTEGAEVSYPDSVVDYFLGNIGQPEGGFPADLQKIVLKGQKPIEGRAGALLPPADWEAIEKHLHEAHALKKVNPRNVLSYALYPKVYDDYVNHEEVYTDVSKLSSDVFFFGLAKGEETSIEIGEGKDILIKYIDMTEPNTEGIRTLTFE
;
A
#
# COMPACT_ATOMS: atom_id res chain seq x y z
N ASN A 1 -14.76 5.14 20.35
CA ASN A 1 -15.54 5.99 19.44
C ASN A 1 -15.85 7.36 20.06
N ASP A 2 -16.29 7.41 21.30
CA ASP A 2 -16.68 8.67 21.97
C ASP A 2 -15.56 9.73 22.01
N LEU A 3 -14.31 9.29 22.06
CA LEU A 3 -13.14 10.17 22.04
C LEU A 3 -12.77 10.68 20.63
N LEU A 4 -13.24 10.00 19.59
CA LEU A 4 -12.92 10.34 18.21
C LEU A 4 -14.07 11.05 17.48
N GLY A 5 -15.15 11.39 18.18
CA GLY A 5 -16.37 11.95 17.59
C GLY A 5 -17.15 10.90 16.79
N ASN A 6 -17.97 11.34 15.86
CA ASN A 6 -18.76 10.45 15.01
C ASN A 6 -17.92 9.83 13.88
N ILE A 7 -16.83 9.15 14.25
CA ILE A 7 -15.92 8.56 13.28
C ILE A 7 -16.62 7.46 12.45
N VAL A 8 -16.60 7.59 11.14
CA VAL A 8 -17.12 6.58 10.22
C VAL A 8 -16.09 5.46 10.12
N LYS A 9 -16.51 4.21 10.35
CA LYS A 9 -15.63 3.04 10.33
C LYS A 9 -15.41 2.56 8.88
N VAL A 10 -14.36 3.08 8.28
CA VAL A 10 -13.82 2.67 6.97
C VAL A 10 -12.34 2.34 7.14
N THR A 11 -11.69 1.80 6.11
CA THR A 11 -10.31 1.33 6.23
C THR A 11 -9.34 2.33 6.88
N PRO A 12 -9.24 3.60 6.47
CA PRO A 12 -8.32 4.55 7.10
C PRO A 12 -8.64 4.82 8.57
N SER A 13 -9.92 5.05 8.88
CA SER A 13 -10.35 5.37 10.24
C SER A 13 -10.32 4.16 11.19
N SER A 14 -10.46 2.94 10.67
CA SER A 14 -10.29 1.72 11.47
C SER A 14 -8.87 1.61 12.02
N LYS A 15 -7.85 2.01 11.23
CA LYS A 15 -6.46 2.11 11.70
C LYS A 15 -6.33 3.12 12.85
N VAL A 16 -6.92 4.30 12.72
CA VAL A 16 -6.91 5.33 13.78
C VAL A 16 -7.51 4.81 15.07
N VAL A 17 -8.66 4.13 15.01
CA VAL A 17 -9.30 3.53 16.19
C VAL A 17 -8.43 2.48 16.85
N GLY A 18 -7.79 1.60 16.05
CA GLY A 18 -6.88 0.57 16.53
C GLY A 18 -5.63 1.17 17.19
N ASP A 19 -4.97 2.10 16.51
CA ASP A 19 -3.76 2.75 17.02
C ASP A 19 -4.06 3.53 18.31
N MET A 20 -5.19 4.24 18.38
CA MET A 20 -5.61 4.94 19.58
C MET A 20 -5.88 3.99 20.75
N ALA A 21 -6.55 2.86 20.50
CA ALA A 21 -6.84 1.88 21.54
C ALA A 21 -5.55 1.24 22.10
N ILE A 22 -4.61 0.86 21.23
CA ILE A 22 -3.31 0.31 21.62
C ILE A 22 -2.50 1.35 22.40
N PHE A 23 -2.48 2.59 21.91
CA PHE A 23 -1.78 3.69 22.55
C PHE A 23 -2.32 3.96 23.97
N MET A 24 -3.63 4.07 24.12
CA MET A 24 -4.27 4.26 25.43
C MET A 24 -3.95 3.12 26.39
N SER A 25 -4.04 1.87 25.93
CA SER A 25 -3.74 0.70 26.74
C SER A 25 -2.28 0.69 27.23
N LYS A 26 -1.33 1.03 26.35
CA LYS A 26 0.10 1.07 26.68
C LYS A 26 0.47 2.17 27.69
N ASN A 27 -0.24 3.28 27.63
CA ASN A 27 0.03 4.44 28.48
C ASN A 27 -0.89 4.53 29.71
N GLY A 28 -1.73 3.52 29.97
CA GLY A 28 -2.68 3.54 31.08
C GLY A 28 -3.77 4.60 30.94
N LEU A 29 -4.00 5.10 29.72
CA LEU A 29 -4.99 6.14 29.47
C LEU A 29 -6.39 5.55 29.37
N THR A 30 -7.34 6.25 29.96
CA THR A 30 -8.77 5.95 29.94
C THR A 30 -9.54 7.17 29.46
N LYS A 31 -10.86 7.03 29.29
CA LYS A 31 -11.71 8.17 28.97
C LYS A 31 -11.68 9.26 30.07
N ASP A 32 -11.46 8.85 31.32
CA ASP A 32 -11.53 9.75 32.47
C ASP A 32 -10.24 10.55 32.67
N ASN A 33 -9.08 9.94 32.37
CA ASN A 33 -7.78 10.59 32.61
C ASN A 33 -7.10 11.17 31.35
N ILE A 34 -7.59 10.85 30.16
CA ILE A 34 -6.93 11.28 28.91
C ILE A 34 -6.86 12.81 28.76
N MET A 35 -7.80 13.53 29.36
CA MET A 35 -7.81 15.00 29.30
C MET A 35 -6.74 15.63 30.20
N THR A 36 -6.23 14.93 31.19
CA THR A 36 -5.19 15.38 32.13
C THR A 36 -3.84 14.77 31.78
N GLU A 37 -3.76 13.47 31.69
CA GLU A 37 -2.52 12.74 31.48
C GLU A 37 -2.12 12.64 29.99
N GLY A 38 -3.08 12.74 29.08
CA GLY A 38 -2.87 12.64 27.65
C GLY A 38 -2.03 13.79 27.05
N ALA A 39 -1.93 14.93 27.74
CA ALA A 39 -1.12 16.05 27.28
C ALA A 39 0.40 15.77 27.30
N GLU A 40 0.85 14.91 28.20
CA GLU A 40 2.27 14.60 28.44
C GLU A 40 2.82 13.51 27.50
N VAL A 41 1.95 12.79 26.78
CA VAL A 41 2.34 11.67 25.93
C VAL A 41 2.30 12.03 24.43
N SER A 42 3.11 11.35 23.62
CA SER A 42 3.12 11.53 22.16
C SER A 42 2.16 10.56 21.49
N TYR A 43 1.17 11.09 20.80
CA TYR A 43 0.17 10.30 20.07
C TYR A 43 0.75 9.67 18.81
N PRO A 44 0.23 8.51 18.36
CA PRO A 44 0.57 7.92 17.07
C PRO A 44 0.26 8.88 15.90
N ASP A 45 1.10 8.84 14.86
CA ASP A 45 0.95 9.71 13.67
C ASP A 45 -0.44 9.61 13.05
N SER A 46 -1.01 8.40 12.95
CA SER A 46 -2.36 8.20 12.42
C SER A 46 -3.45 8.91 13.21
N VAL A 47 -3.28 9.03 14.54
CA VAL A 47 -4.19 9.76 15.42
C VAL A 47 -4.02 11.27 15.26
N VAL A 48 -2.76 11.73 15.16
CA VAL A 48 -2.45 13.14 14.90
C VAL A 48 -3.00 13.56 13.53
N ASP A 49 -2.77 12.77 12.48
CA ASP A 49 -3.29 13.00 11.14
C ASP A 49 -4.82 13.06 11.09
N TYR A 50 -5.49 12.21 11.85
CA TYR A 50 -6.93 12.25 11.97
C TYR A 50 -7.39 13.58 12.58
N PHE A 51 -6.85 14.00 13.72
CA PHE A 51 -7.23 15.23 14.39
C PHE A 51 -6.77 16.50 13.65
N LEU A 52 -5.76 16.41 12.79
CA LEU A 52 -5.41 17.46 11.83
C LEU A 52 -6.46 17.61 10.73
N GLY A 53 -7.24 16.57 10.43
CA GLY A 53 -8.22 16.55 9.35
C GLY A 53 -7.67 16.03 8.01
N ASN A 54 -6.46 15.43 7.98
CA ASN A 54 -5.80 14.91 6.77
C ASN A 54 -6.63 13.82 6.06
N ILE A 55 -7.41 13.05 6.81
CA ILE A 55 -8.31 12.03 6.27
C ILE A 55 -9.79 12.42 6.30
N GLY A 56 -10.06 13.73 6.40
CA GLY A 56 -11.40 14.29 6.50
C GLY A 56 -11.83 14.55 7.94
N GLN A 57 -13.04 15.08 8.08
CA GLN A 57 -13.62 15.44 9.39
C GLN A 57 -14.85 14.59 9.68
N PRO A 58 -15.06 14.15 10.94
CA PRO A 58 -16.28 13.45 11.31
C PRO A 58 -17.48 14.41 11.30
N GLU A 59 -18.67 13.86 11.11
CA GLU A 59 -19.91 14.63 11.25
C GLU A 59 -20.00 15.25 12.65
N GLY A 60 -20.27 16.55 12.71
CA GLY A 60 -20.27 17.30 13.97
C GLY A 60 -18.90 17.80 14.43
N GLY A 61 -17.84 17.50 13.68
CA GLY A 61 -16.47 17.93 13.98
C GLY A 61 -15.78 17.05 15.02
N PHE A 62 -14.55 17.43 15.34
CA PHE A 62 -13.74 16.75 16.35
C PHE A 62 -14.09 17.19 17.77
N PRO A 63 -13.94 16.33 18.79
CA PRO A 63 -13.99 16.74 20.19
C PRO A 63 -12.87 17.76 20.48
N ALA A 64 -13.26 19.03 20.63
CA ALA A 64 -12.32 20.17 20.59
C ALA A 64 -11.21 20.10 21.66
N ASP A 65 -11.54 19.63 22.86
CA ASP A 65 -10.56 19.57 23.95
C ASP A 65 -9.51 18.48 23.71
N LEU A 66 -9.94 17.30 23.25
CA LEU A 66 -9.01 16.23 22.89
C LEU A 66 -8.18 16.60 21.65
N GLN A 67 -8.79 17.26 20.66
CA GLN A 67 -8.07 17.75 19.48
C GLN A 67 -6.91 18.66 19.88
N LYS A 68 -7.11 19.60 20.80
CA LYS A 68 -6.06 20.49 21.30
C LYS A 68 -4.91 19.72 21.97
N ILE A 69 -5.27 18.72 22.78
CA ILE A 69 -4.28 17.87 23.48
C ILE A 69 -3.45 17.08 22.49
N VAL A 70 -4.09 16.44 21.51
CA VAL A 70 -3.42 15.60 20.49
C VAL A 70 -2.53 16.45 19.59
N LEU A 71 -3.00 17.59 19.15
CA LEU A 71 -2.31 18.45 18.18
C LEU A 71 -1.17 19.29 18.80
N LYS A 72 -1.14 19.47 20.11
CA LYS A 72 -0.08 20.22 20.81
C LYS A 72 0.28 21.55 20.15
N GLY A 73 -0.73 22.30 19.74
CA GLY A 73 -0.57 23.60 19.09
C GLY A 73 -0.44 23.59 17.57
N GLN A 74 -0.45 22.44 16.93
CA GLN A 74 -0.58 22.36 15.47
C GLN A 74 -1.97 22.82 15.06
N LYS A 75 -2.05 23.57 13.95
CA LYS A 75 -3.32 24.06 13.41
C LYS A 75 -3.99 22.97 12.57
N PRO A 76 -5.25 22.62 12.85
CA PRO A 76 -5.98 21.70 12.00
C PRO A 76 -6.23 22.31 10.61
N ILE A 77 -6.43 21.43 9.64
CA ILE A 77 -6.75 21.79 8.26
C ILE A 77 -8.19 22.32 8.21
N GLU A 78 -8.38 23.43 7.52
CA GLU A 78 -9.70 23.97 7.20
C GLU A 78 -10.14 23.49 5.81
N GLY A 79 -11.31 22.85 5.73
CA GLY A 79 -11.87 22.34 4.48
C GLY A 79 -11.35 20.98 4.07
N ARG A 80 -11.20 20.76 2.78
CA ARG A 80 -10.78 19.46 2.21
C ARG A 80 -9.26 19.37 2.15
N ALA A 81 -8.68 18.37 2.80
CA ALA A 81 -7.24 18.13 2.80
C ALA A 81 -6.66 18.03 1.38
N GLY A 82 -7.33 17.31 0.49
CA GLY A 82 -6.88 17.18 -0.90
C GLY A 82 -6.86 18.47 -1.72
N ALA A 83 -7.62 19.49 -1.31
CA ALA A 83 -7.61 20.79 -1.97
C ALA A 83 -6.39 21.66 -1.61
N LEU A 84 -5.70 21.29 -0.52
CA LEU A 84 -4.50 21.99 -0.04
C LEU A 84 -3.20 21.37 -0.56
N LEU A 85 -3.28 20.21 -1.21
CA LEU A 85 -2.13 19.57 -1.81
C LEU A 85 -1.70 20.33 -3.07
N PRO A 86 -0.38 20.46 -3.31
CA PRO A 86 0.12 21.01 -4.57
C PRO A 86 -0.33 20.11 -5.74
N PRO A 87 -0.46 20.66 -6.95
CA PRO A 87 -0.67 19.85 -8.14
C PRO A 87 0.40 18.79 -8.30
N ALA A 88 0.02 17.63 -8.84
CA ALA A 88 0.99 16.58 -9.14
C ALA A 88 1.99 17.08 -10.20
N ASP A 89 3.28 16.83 -9.98
CA ASP A 89 4.34 17.09 -10.94
C ASP A 89 4.47 15.89 -11.88
N TRP A 90 3.73 15.94 -12.99
CA TRP A 90 3.67 14.86 -13.97
C TRP A 90 5.00 14.62 -14.66
N GLU A 91 5.77 15.69 -14.93
CA GLU A 91 7.08 15.60 -15.58
C GLU A 91 8.09 14.92 -14.67
N ALA A 92 8.08 15.23 -13.38
CA ALA A 92 8.93 14.55 -12.40
C ALA A 92 8.57 13.07 -12.26
N ILE A 93 7.28 12.72 -12.30
CA ILE A 93 6.82 11.33 -12.29
C ILE A 93 7.29 10.57 -13.53
N GLU A 94 7.09 11.11 -14.72
CA GLU A 94 7.54 10.49 -15.97
C GLU A 94 9.05 10.29 -15.98
N LYS A 95 9.80 11.30 -15.54
CA LYS A 95 11.26 11.21 -15.41
C LYS A 95 11.67 10.11 -14.43
N HIS A 96 11.04 10.03 -13.27
CA HIS A 96 11.30 8.98 -12.30
C HIS A 96 11.06 7.58 -12.89
N LEU A 97 9.95 7.39 -13.58
CA LEU A 97 9.62 6.11 -14.21
C LEU A 97 10.64 5.69 -15.29
N HIS A 98 11.18 6.64 -16.03
CA HIS A 98 12.25 6.35 -16.99
C HIS A 98 13.58 6.02 -16.33
N GLU A 99 13.95 6.74 -15.28
CA GLU A 99 15.27 6.62 -14.64
C GLU A 99 15.33 5.46 -13.65
N ALA A 100 14.33 5.32 -12.79
CA ALA A 100 14.34 4.30 -11.73
C ALA A 100 14.00 2.89 -12.23
N HIS A 101 13.14 2.79 -13.24
CA HIS A 101 12.65 1.51 -13.74
C HIS A 101 13.10 1.19 -15.16
N ALA A 102 13.97 2.00 -15.75
CA ALA A 102 14.48 1.83 -17.12
C ALA A 102 13.37 1.56 -18.15
N LEU A 103 12.16 2.05 -17.90
CA LEU A 103 11.00 1.82 -18.77
C LEU A 103 11.25 2.46 -20.13
N LYS A 104 11.38 1.63 -21.15
CA LYS A 104 11.58 2.10 -22.53
C LYS A 104 10.44 2.95 -23.04
N LYS A 105 9.23 2.73 -22.50
CA LYS A 105 8.01 3.47 -22.90
C LYS A 105 7.13 3.66 -21.67
N VAL A 106 7.04 4.89 -21.20
CA VAL A 106 6.09 5.30 -20.17
C VAL A 106 4.77 5.67 -20.86
N ASN A 107 3.66 5.11 -20.40
CA ASN A 107 2.33 5.43 -20.89
C ASN A 107 1.51 6.12 -19.78
N PRO A 108 0.39 6.78 -20.11
CA PRO A 108 -0.43 7.49 -19.11
C PRO A 108 -0.90 6.60 -17.95
N ARG A 109 -1.12 5.30 -18.19
CA ARG A 109 -1.51 4.36 -17.14
C ARG A 109 -0.39 4.14 -16.12
N ASN A 110 0.88 4.05 -16.56
CA ASN A 110 2.03 3.95 -15.68
C ASN A 110 2.12 5.19 -14.78
N VAL A 111 2.02 6.38 -15.38
CA VAL A 111 2.09 7.66 -14.67
C VAL A 111 1.00 7.78 -13.62
N LEU A 112 -0.25 7.45 -13.97
CA LEU A 112 -1.37 7.50 -13.04
C LEU A 112 -1.25 6.45 -11.93
N SER A 113 -0.80 5.24 -12.25
CA SER A 113 -0.61 4.17 -11.27
C SER A 113 0.45 4.55 -10.25
N TYR A 114 1.57 5.10 -10.70
CA TYR A 114 2.61 5.61 -9.81
C TYR A 114 2.11 6.78 -8.96
N ALA A 115 1.43 7.77 -9.57
CA ALA A 115 0.90 8.93 -8.85
C ALA A 115 -0.07 8.53 -7.72
N LEU A 116 -0.86 7.48 -7.92
CA LEU A 116 -1.83 6.99 -6.92
C LEU A 116 -1.18 6.13 -5.83
N TYR A 117 -0.21 5.29 -6.20
CA TYR A 117 0.37 4.28 -5.31
C TYR A 117 1.87 4.09 -5.58
N PRO A 118 2.74 5.09 -5.28
CA PRO A 118 4.15 5.07 -5.69
C PRO A 118 4.87 3.79 -5.26
N LYS A 119 4.85 3.49 -3.97
CA LYS A 119 5.53 2.29 -3.44
C LYS A 119 5.02 0.99 -4.03
N VAL A 120 3.70 0.85 -4.17
CA VAL A 120 3.09 -0.38 -4.73
C VAL A 120 3.45 -0.54 -6.20
N TYR A 121 3.55 0.57 -6.93
CA TYR A 121 3.96 0.56 -8.32
C TYR A 121 5.44 0.18 -8.47
N ASP A 122 6.32 0.72 -7.62
CA ASP A 122 7.74 0.35 -7.59
C ASP A 122 7.92 -1.15 -7.29
N ASP A 123 7.21 -1.67 -6.28
CA ASP A 123 7.23 -3.10 -5.95
C ASP A 123 6.73 -3.97 -7.13
N TYR A 124 5.69 -3.51 -7.84
CA TYR A 124 5.16 -4.18 -9.03
C TYR A 124 6.19 -4.23 -10.17
N VAL A 125 6.83 -3.10 -10.50
CA VAL A 125 7.82 -3.05 -11.59
C VAL A 125 9.05 -3.89 -11.25
N ASN A 126 9.54 -3.82 -10.01
CA ASN A 126 10.64 -4.67 -9.56
C ASN A 126 10.30 -6.17 -9.66
N HIS A 127 9.06 -6.55 -9.35
CA HIS A 127 8.59 -7.92 -9.54
C HIS A 127 8.57 -8.31 -11.04
N GLU A 128 8.09 -7.43 -11.89
CA GLU A 128 8.03 -7.64 -13.35
C GLU A 128 9.43 -7.75 -13.97
N GLU A 129 10.44 -7.03 -13.45
CA GLU A 129 11.84 -7.17 -13.87
C GLU A 129 12.41 -8.57 -13.54
N VAL A 130 12.04 -9.14 -12.41
CA VAL A 130 12.52 -10.46 -11.97
C VAL A 130 11.78 -11.61 -12.67
N TYR A 131 10.47 -11.52 -12.77
CA TYR A 131 9.61 -12.63 -13.22
C TYR A 131 9.02 -12.43 -14.61
N THR A 132 9.31 -11.31 -15.26
CA THR A 132 8.71 -10.91 -16.54
C THR A 132 7.18 -10.81 -16.51
N ASP A 133 6.51 -10.85 -17.67
CA ASP A 133 5.05 -10.75 -17.75
C ASP A 133 4.38 -12.09 -17.42
N VAL A 134 4.09 -12.28 -16.14
CA VAL A 134 3.39 -13.48 -15.64
C VAL A 134 1.88 -13.50 -15.96
N SER A 135 1.33 -12.42 -16.55
CA SER A 135 -0.09 -12.38 -16.95
C SER A 135 -0.45 -13.40 -18.04
N LYS A 136 0.57 -13.96 -18.68
CA LYS A 136 0.45 -15.03 -19.67
C LYS A 136 0.18 -16.41 -19.07
N LEU A 137 0.44 -16.58 -17.78
CA LEU A 137 0.21 -17.84 -17.09
C LEU A 137 -1.26 -17.96 -16.68
N SER A 138 -1.81 -19.17 -16.71
CA SER A 138 -3.10 -19.46 -16.08
C SER A 138 -3.00 -19.30 -14.55
N SER A 139 -4.10 -19.00 -13.87
CA SER A 139 -4.10 -18.73 -12.43
C SER A 139 -3.62 -19.93 -11.61
N ASP A 140 -3.97 -21.15 -12.02
CA ASP A 140 -3.54 -22.38 -11.38
C ASP A 140 -2.03 -22.59 -11.54
N VAL A 141 -1.46 -22.37 -12.72
CA VAL A 141 -0.02 -22.45 -12.93
C VAL A 141 0.73 -21.37 -12.14
N PHE A 142 0.18 -20.16 -12.09
CA PHE A 142 0.77 -19.07 -11.32
C PHE A 142 0.82 -19.39 -9.79
N PHE A 143 -0.27 -19.92 -9.22
CA PHE A 143 -0.35 -20.17 -7.77
C PHE A 143 0.23 -21.51 -7.33
N PHE A 144 0.15 -22.55 -8.15
CA PHE A 144 0.50 -23.90 -7.75
C PHE A 144 1.67 -24.50 -8.54
N GLY A 145 2.09 -23.83 -9.64
CA GLY A 145 3.09 -24.36 -10.55
C GLY A 145 2.54 -25.52 -11.39
N LEU A 146 3.46 -26.29 -11.98
CA LEU A 146 3.17 -27.50 -12.73
C LEU A 146 3.72 -28.73 -11.98
N ALA A 147 2.93 -29.76 -11.84
CA ALA A 147 3.42 -31.05 -11.41
C ALA A 147 4.16 -31.74 -12.57
N LYS A 148 5.06 -32.68 -12.24
CA LYS A 148 5.84 -33.44 -13.22
C LYS A 148 4.92 -34.16 -14.20
N GLY A 149 5.10 -33.88 -15.48
CA GLY A 149 4.29 -34.43 -16.58
C GLY A 149 3.07 -33.60 -16.93
N GLU A 150 2.75 -32.54 -16.16
CA GLU A 150 1.67 -31.60 -16.50
C GLU A 150 2.06 -30.63 -17.62
N GLU A 151 1.06 -30.18 -18.36
CA GLU A 151 1.18 -29.30 -19.51
C GLU A 151 0.40 -28.00 -19.28
N THR A 152 0.91 -26.91 -19.83
CA THR A 152 0.20 -25.63 -19.91
C THR A 152 0.40 -24.99 -21.25
N SER A 153 -0.62 -24.25 -21.72
CA SER A 153 -0.53 -23.44 -22.93
C SER A 153 -0.25 -21.99 -22.57
N ILE A 154 0.72 -21.37 -23.24
CA ILE A 154 1.07 -19.96 -23.06
C ILE A 154 0.93 -19.25 -24.40
N GLU A 155 0.07 -18.22 -24.42
CA GLU A 155 -0.06 -17.35 -25.57
C GLU A 155 1.15 -16.39 -25.66
N ILE A 156 1.99 -16.59 -26.69
CA ILE A 156 3.17 -15.77 -26.96
C ILE A 156 2.95 -14.61 -27.92
N GLY A 157 1.80 -14.60 -28.56
CA GLY A 157 1.35 -13.57 -29.50
C GLY A 157 -0.06 -13.87 -29.97
N GLU A 158 -0.69 -12.93 -30.67
CA GLU A 158 -2.06 -13.08 -31.13
C GLU A 158 -2.24 -14.36 -31.96
N GLY A 159 -3.01 -15.31 -31.44
CA GLY A 159 -3.27 -16.59 -32.07
C GLY A 159 -2.06 -17.55 -32.15
N LYS A 160 -1.04 -17.33 -31.31
CA LYS A 160 0.15 -18.20 -31.25
C LYS A 160 0.34 -18.71 -29.82
N ASP A 161 0.06 -19.98 -29.61
CA ASP A 161 0.25 -20.67 -28.36
C ASP A 161 1.44 -21.61 -28.39
N ILE A 162 2.17 -21.67 -27.29
CA ILE A 162 3.17 -22.71 -27.04
C ILE A 162 2.60 -23.64 -25.96
N LEU A 163 2.62 -24.94 -26.22
CA LEU A 163 2.37 -25.96 -25.22
C LEU A 163 3.68 -26.30 -24.53
N ILE A 164 3.71 -26.17 -23.21
CA ILE A 164 4.87 -26.44 -22.39
C ILE A 164 4.54 -27.56 -21.42
N LYS A 165 5.37 -28.61 -21.43
CA LYS A 165 5.27 -29.74 -20.50
C LYS A 165 6.43 -29.70 -19.52
N TYR A 166 6.12 -29.72 -18.22
CA TYR A 166 7.14 -29.83 -17.19
C TYR A 166 7.62 -31.28 -17.03
N ILE A 167 8.90 -31.52 -17.30
CA ILE A 167 9.48 -32.86 -17.31
C ILE A 167 10.14 -33.18 -15.97
N ASP A 168 11.07 -32.32 -15.51
CA ASP A 168 11.83 -32.62 -14.29
C ASP A 168 12.52 -31.37 -13.71
N MET A 169 12.92 -31.48 -12.44
CA MET A 169 13.75 -30.52 -11.75
C MET A 169 14.82 -31.24 -10.96
N THR A 170 16.07 -30.83 -11.12
CA THR A 170 17.19 -31.43 -10.36
C THR A 170 17.17 -30.99 -8.90
N GLU A 171 17.84 -31.76 -8.04
CA GLU A 171 18.18 -31.28 -6.70
C GLU A 171 19.12 -30.04 -6.82
N PRO A 172 19.09 -29.13 -5.81
CA PRO A 172 19.96 -27.95 -5.84
C PRO A 172 21.43 -28.38 -5.78
N ASN A 173 22.25 -27.71 -6.58
CA ASN A 173 23.70 -27.85 -6.50
C ASN A 173 24.27 -27.12 -5.24
N THR A 174 25.57 -27.09 -5.09
CA THR A 174 26.27 -26.43 -3.96
C THR A 174 26.02 -24.91 -3.87
N GLU A 175 25.54 -24.30 -4.95
CA GLU A 175 25.20 -22.87 -5.05
C GLU A 175 23.70 -22.64 -4.90
N GLY A 176 22.91 -23.68 -4.64
CA GLY A 176 21.45 -23.61 -4.52
C GLY A 176 20.70 -23.55 -5.86
N ILE A 177 21.40 -23.72 -6.98
CA ILE A 177 20.84 -23.66 -8.33
C ILE A 177 20.20 -25.00 -8.70
N ARG A 178 18.99 -24.96 -9.28
CA ARG A 178 18.28 -26.11 -9.84
C ARG A 178 18.11 -25.94 -11.35
N THR A 179 18.13 -27.03 -12.06
CA THR A 179 17.82 -27.06 -13.49
C THR A 179 16.41 -27.60 -13.68
N LEU A 180 15.55 -26.84 -14.37
CA LEU A 180 14.22 -27.27 -14.79
C LEU A 180 14.27 -27.69 -16.26
N THR A 181 13.60 -28.80 -16.57
CA THR A 181 13.51 -29.33 -17.94
C THR A 181 12.06 -29.27 -18.40
N PHE A 182 11.84 -28.69 -19.56
CA PHE A 182 10.54 -28.59 -20.22
C PHE A 182 10.63 -29.15 -21.64
N GLU A 183 9.50 -29.62 -22.17
CA GLU A 183 9.28 -30.05 -23.56
C GLU A 183 8.21 -29.16 -24.22
#